data_120ea3d4b6ddf274f05a43c24a53e79f
#
_entry.id   120ea3d4b6ddf274f05a43c24a53e79f
#
_cell.length_a   1.000
_cell.length_b   1.000
_cell.length_c   1.000
_cell.angle_alpha   90.00
_cell.angle_beta   90.00
_cell.angle_gamma   90.00
#
_symmetry.space_group_name_H-M   'P 1'
#
loop_
_entity.id
_entity.type
_entity.pdbx_description
1 polymer ?
#
loop_
_entity_poly.entity_id
_entity_poly.type
_entity_poly.pdbx_seq_one_letter_code
_entity_poly.pdbx_strand_id
1 'polypeptide(L)'
;YNHFGIKATPSWIAGGGKYGIYTDDKPNEKFCSYDSVGDSYEHHSRFLKENSRYAGCFKLSPDDYKGWAQSIEKAGYATGGKYAENLQKIIEQNGLQQYDRQVMQEMAAQGRQFGVEHNPLQTSESAEHGTGYSFPVEREEFLFITSPFGTRQDPLDGTKQQMHKGVDIRCKGDAVLATENGGKVVAVNQNKNTPSGKSLTVEYTRTDGSKVQCIYMHLKEISVKVGDTVQAGGRLGTSGNTGTRTTGEHLHFGVKNIYADGTKRDIDPAAYLAEIAQKGHIKLQMLHNGNDLLAKYKAAEDTVPEKNLSPDGWMKKLLSSEDSGVGMSGCNDPIVEMAMTAFASLML
;
A
#
# COMPACT_ATOMS: atom_id res chain seq x y z
N TYR A 1 -13.84 -4.37 9.66
CA TYR A 1 -14.13 -3.10 8.97
C TYR A 1 -14.72 -3.39 7.58
N ASN A 2 -15.72 -2.64 7.14
CA ASN A 2 -16.22 -2.58 5.76
C ASN A 2 -16.92 -1.23 5.57
N HIS A 3 -16.16 -0.20 5.20
CA HIS A 3 -16.66 1.18 5.11
C HIS A 3 -17.53 1.42 3.87
N PHE A 4 -17.50 0.51 2.91
CA PHE A 4 -18.12 0.69 1.59
C PHE A 4 -19.23 -0.31 1.30
N GLY A 5 -19.65 -1.09 2.28
CA GLY A 5 -20.72 -2.08 2.11
C GLY A 5 -20.45 -3.10 1.00
N ILE A 6 -19.19 -3.43 0.72
CA ILE A 6 -18.86 -4.36 -0.36
C ILE A 6 -19.34 -5.76 -0.02
N LYS A 7 -20.22 -6.32 -0.87
CA LYS A 7 -20.76 -7.68 -0.73
C LYS A 7 -19.68 -8.71 -1.09
N ALA A 8 -19.56 -9.75 -0.26
CA ALA A 8 -18.59 -10.82 -0.47
C ALA A 8 -19.04 -11.73 -1.62
N THR A 9 -18.27 -11.71 -2.70
CA THR A 9 -18.50 -12.57 -3.87
C THR A 9 -18.05 -14.00 -3.61
N PRO A 10 -18.54 -14.99 -4.38
CA PRO A 10 -18.02 -16.35 -4.31
C PRO A 10 -16.51 -16.45 -4.49
N SER A 11 -15.94 -15.62 -5.38
CA SER A 11 -14.47 -15.56 -5.60
C SER A 11 -13.72 -15.00 -4.40
N TRP A 12 -14.27 -14.00 -3.70
CA TRP A 12 -13.73 -13.49 -2.46
C TRP A 12 -13.64 -14.58 -1.38
N ILE A 13 -14.74 -15.33 -1.21
CA ILE A 13 -14.83 -16.41 -0.22
C ILE A 13 -13.89 -17.56 -0.58
N ALA A 14 -13.86 -17.97 -1.84
CA ALA A 14 -12.96 -19.03 -2.32
C ALA A 14 -11.47 -18.64 -2.19
N GLY A 15 -11.15 -17.35 -2.26
CA GLY A 15 -9.82 -16.81 -2.01
C GLY A 15 -9.45 -16.68 -0.52
N GLY A 16 -10.30 -17.17 0.41
CA GLY A 16 -10.06 -17.09 1.85
C GLY A 16 -10.42 -15.74 2.48
N GLY A 17 -11.13 -14.88 1.75
CA GLY A 17 -11.60 -13.60 2.26
C GLY A 17 -12.61 -13.74 3.38
N LYS A 18 -12.44 -12.98 4.46
CA LYS A 18 -13.36 -12.94 5.60
C LYS A 18 -14.66 -12.25 5.24
N TYR A 19 -15.77 -12.69 5.83
CA TYR A 19 -17.08 -12.04 5.66
C TYR A 19 -17.93 -12.11 6.92
N GLY A 20 -18.84 -11.14 7.04
CA GLY A 20 -19.94 -11.15 8.00
C GLY A 20 -21.28 -11.37 7.27
N ILE A 21 -22.29 -11.81 8.01
CA ILE A 21 -23.65 -12.01 7.48
C ILE A 21 -24.54 -10.94 8.11
N TYR A 22 -25.21 -10.17 7.26
CA TYR A 22 -26.10 -9.07 7.68
C TYR A 22 -27.38 -9.09 6.86
N THR A 23 -28.40 -8.42 7.34
CA THR A 23 -29.64 -8.15 6.58
C THR A 23 -29.54 -6.74 6.00
N ASP A 24 -29.63 -6.65 4.68
CA ASP A 24 -29.67 -5.41 3.92
C ASP A 24 -30.89 -5.47 2.98
N ASP A 25 -30.72 -5.38 1.66
CA ASP A 25 -31.83 -5.57 0.69
C ASP A 25 -32.48 -6.95 0.81
N LYS A 26 -31.71 -7.95 1.22
CA LYS A 26 -32.15 -9.33 1.46
C LYS A 26 -31.61 -9.84 2.79
N PRO A 27 -32.32 -10.78 3.44
CA PRO A 27 -31.80 -11.44 4.63
C PRO A 27 -30.57 -12.29 4.31
N ASN A 28 -29.64 -12.38 5.28
CA ASN A 28 -28.45 -13.23 5.23
C ASN A 28 -27.47 -12.90 4.07
N GLU A 29 -27.33 -11.65 3.69
CA GLU A 29 -26.33 -11.24 2.73
C GLU A 29 -24.92 -11.24 3.34
N LYS A 30 -23.96 -11.64 2.54
CA LYS A 30 -22.54 -11.71 2.95
C LYS A 30 -21.82 -10.43 2.53
N PHE A 31 -21.20 -9.77 3.50
CA PHE A 31 -20.39 -8.58 3.28
C PHE A 31 -18.93 -8.88 3.60
N CYS A 32 -18.01 -8.35 2.82
CA CYS A 32 -16.58 -8.47 3.08
C CYS A 32 -16.25 -7.96 4.49
N SER A 33 -15.31 -8.61 5.15
CA SER A 33 -14.80 -8.18 6.44
C SER A 33 -13.29 -7.98 6.35
N TYR A 34 -12.81 -6.84 6.81
CA TYR A 34 -11.41 -6.46 6.72
C TYR A 34 -10.79 -6.32 8.10
N ASP A 35 -9.51 -6.55 8.21
CA ASP A 35 -8.77 -6.47 9.47
C ASP A 35 -8.38 -5.03 9.81
N SER A 36 -8.34 -4.13 8.81
CA SER A 36 -8.06 -2.71 8.98
C SER A 36 -8.97 -1.82 8.11
N VAL A 37 -9.00 -0.54 8.46
CA VAL A 37 -9.65 0.51 7.64
C VAL A 37 -8.98 0.57 6.27
N GLY A 38 -7.64 0.57 6.22
CA GLY A 38 -6.87 0.62 4.98
C GLY A 38 -7.22 -0.52 4.03
N ASP A 39 -7.43 -1.75 4.55
CA ASP A 39 -7.85 -2.89 3.73
C ASP A 39 -9.20 -2.67 3.06
N SER A 40 -10.12 -2.02 3.76
CA SER A 40 -11.43 -1.69 3.22
C SER A 40 -11.32 -0.69 2.07
N TYR A 41 -10.49 0.33 2.22
CA TYR A 41 -10.26 1.36 1.20
C TYR A 41 -9.52 0.81 -0.01
N GLU A 42 -8.45 0.05 0.20
CA GLU A 42 -7.71 -0.58 -0.90
C GLU A 42 -8.59 -1.53 -1.73
N HIS A 43 -9.39 -2.36 -1.05
CA HIS A 43 -10.31 -3.25 -1.77
C HIS A 43 -11.36 -2.46 -2.54
N HIS A 44 -11.86 -1.37 -2.00
CA HIS A 44 -12.81 -0.52 -2.70
C HIS A 44 -12.21 0.10 -3.96
N SER A 45 -11.02 0.68 -3.87
CA SER A 45 -10.31 1.27 -5.02
C SER A 45 -10.06 0.22 -6.11
N ARG A 46 -9.58 -0.95 -5.71
CA ARG A 46 -9.38 -2.09 -6.63
C ARG A 46 -10.71 -2.57 -7.22
N PHE A 47 -11.78 -2.64 -6.44
CA PHE A 47 -13.12 -3.00 -6.91
C PHE A 47 -13.60 -2.06 -8.02
N LEU A 48 -13.40 -0.75 -7.88
CA LEU A 48 -13.74 0.21 -8.93
C LEU A 48 -12.84 0.05 -10.16
N LYS A 49 -11.54 -0.13 -9.98
CA LYS A 49 -10.57 -0.22 -11.08
C LYS A 49 -10.72 -1.51 -11.89
N GLU A 50 -10.94 -2.63 -11.23
CA GLU A 50 -11.01 -3.96 -11.88
C GLU A 50 -12.40 -4.27 -12.47
N ASN A 51 -13.43 -3.56 -12.05
CA ASN A 51 -14.78 -3.80 -12.55
C ASN A 51 -15.06 -2.94 -13.77
N SER A 52 -15.15 -3.58 -14.94
CA SER A 52 -15.30 -2.92 -16.24
C SER A 52 -16.48 -1.94 -16.34
N ARG A 53 -17.53 -2.09 -15.51
CA ARG A 53 -18.66 -1.16 -15.49
C ARG A 53 -18.25 0.25 -15.06
N TYR A 54 -17.18 0.40 -14.28
CA TYR A 54 -16.64 1.68 -13.82
C TYR A 54 -15.51 2.21 -14.70
N ALA A 55 -15.10 1.49 -15.75
CA ALA A 55 -14.00 1.91 -16.62
C ALA A 55 -14.22 3.31 -17.24
N GLY A 56 -15.47 3.74 -17.38
CA GLY A 56 -15.80 5.10 -17.84
C GLY A 56 -15.36 6.20 -16.87
N CYS A 57 -15.34 5.93 -15.56
CA CYS A 57 -14.92 6.89 -14.54
C CYS A 57 -13.44 7.24 -14.71
N PHE A 58 -12.61 6.25 -14.99
CA PHE A 58 -11.15 6.41 -15.14
C PHE A 58 -10.71 7.14 -16.42
N LYS A 59 -11.66 7.53 -17.27
CA LYS A 59 -11.42 8.40 -18.45
C LYS A 59 -11.62 9.88 -18.15
N LEU A 60 -12.16 10.19 -16.98
CA LEU A 60 -12.39 11.55 -16.53
C LEU A 60 -11.13 12.11 -15.87
N SER A 61 -10.99 13.43 -15.85
CA SER A 61 -9.93 14.07 -15.06
C SER A 61 -10.15 13.79 -13.57
N PRO A 62 -9.09 13.59 -12.77
CA PRO A 62 -9.22 13.34 -11.33
C PRO A 62 -9.93 14.45 -10.57
N ASP A 63 -9.77 15.70 -11.01
CA ASP A 63 -10.43 16.87 -10.42
C ASP A 63 -11.87 17.08 -10.92
N ASP A 64 -12.33 16.26 -11.87
CA ASP A 64 -13.73 16.25 -12.31
C ASP A 64 -14.60 15.38 -11.38
N TYR A 65 -14.64 15.73 -10.09
CA TYR A 65 -15.44 15.01 -9.09
C TYR A 65 -16.93 14.96 -9.45
N LYS A 66 -17.45 15.94 -10.22
CA LYS A 66 -18.85 15.95 -10.67
C LYS A 66 -19.10 14.88 -11.71
N GLY A 67 -18.24 14.80 -12.72
CA GLY A 67 -18.28 13.76 -13.74
C GLY A 67 -18.07 12.36 -13.12
N TRP A 68 -17.17 12.24 -12.16
CA TRP A 68 -16.94 10.99 -11.41
C TRP A 68 -18.21 10.55 -10.67
N ALA A 69 -18.82 11.41 -9.86
CA ALA A 69 -20.03 11.11 -9.11
C ALA A 69 -21.18 10.66 -10.03
N GLN A 70 -21.39 11.37 -11.14
CA GLN A 70 -22.40 11.02 -12.13
C GLN A 70 -22.09 9.69 -12.84
N SER A 71 -20.82 9.45 -13.18
CA SER A 71 -20.40 8.23 -13.87
C SER A 71 -20.56 6.99 -12.99
N ILE A 72 -20.22 7.09 -11.70
CA ILE A 72 -20.42 6.01 -10.72
C ILE A 72 -21.90 5.71 -10.50
N GLU A 73 -22.74 6.75 -10.37
CA GLU A 73 -24.20 6.58 -10.25
C GLU A 73 -24.77 5.92 -11.50
N LYS A 74 -24.41 6.40 -12.70
CA LYS A 74 -24.83 5.83 -13.98
C LYS A 74 -24.37 4.38 -14.15
N ALA A 75 -23.21 4.02 -13.60
CA ALA A 75 -22.72 2.67 -13.58
C ALA A 75 -23.45 1.76 -12.56
N GLY A 76 -24.42 2.29 -11.82
CA GLY A 76 -25.23 1.52 -10.88
C GLY A 76 -24.50 1.16 -9.58
N TYR A 77 -23.61 2.04 -9.11
CA TYR A 77 -22.94 1.84 -7.81
C TYR A 77 -23.92 1.92 -6.64
N ALA A 78 -24.90 2.80 -6.74
CA ALA A 78 -25.96 2.97 -5.76
C ALA A 78 -27.34 2.98 -6.44
N THR A 79 -28.34 2.46 -5.75
CA THR A 79 -29.73 2.37 -6.23
C THR A 79 -30.59 3.59 -5.89
N GLY A 80 -30.13 4.46 -4.99
CA GLY A 80 -30.81 5.68 -4.58
C GLY A 80 -30.61 6.81 -5.59
N GLY A 81 -31.67 7.31 -6.19
CA GLY A 81 -31.70 8.27 -7.31
C GLY A 81 -31.20 9.70 -7.01
N LYS A 82 -30.29 9.90 -6.07
CA LYS A 82 -29.64 11.18 -5.76
C LYS A 82 -28.20 11.01 -5.28
N TYR A 83 -27.60 9.88 -5.62
CA TYR A 83 -26.26 9.55 -5.16
C TYR A 83 -25.24 10.60 -5.59
N ALA A 84 -25.19 10.91 -6.89
CA ALA A 84 -24.24 11.88 -7.43
C ALA A 84 -24.46 13.29 -6.85
N GLU A 85 -25.72 13.72 -6.70
CA GLU A 85 -26.04 15.03 -6.11
C GLU A 85 -25.57 15.13 -4.65
N ASN A 86 -25.83 14.10 -3.85
CA ASN A 86 -25.44 14.07 -2.45
C ASN A 86 -23.92 14.03 -2.30
N LEU A 87 -23.23 13.19 -3.11
CA LEU A 87 -21.78 13.10 -3.11
C LEU A 87 -21.13 14.44 -3.46
N GLN A 88 -21.61 15.12 -4.51
CA GLN A 88 -21.13 16.45 -4.90
C GLN A 88 -21.31 17.47 -3.77
N LYS A 89 -22.47 17.49 -3.11
CA LYS A 89 -22.71 18.37 -1.96
C LYS A 89 -21.71 18.15 -0.84
N ILE A 90 -21.42 16.91 -0.50
CA ILE A 90 -20.47 16.59 0.57
C ILE A 90 -19.06 17.01 0.18
N ILE A 91 -18.63 16.75 -1.04
CA ILE A 91 -17.33 17.18 -1.56
C ILE A 91 -17.21 18.71 -1.50
N GLU A 92 -18.23 19.43 -1.95
CA GLU A 92 -18.23 20.90 -1.96
C GLU A 92 -18.27 21.50 -0.56
N GLN A 93 -19.13 20.98 0.33
CA GLN A 93 -19.27 21.48 1.71
C GLN A 93 -18.01 21.29 2.54
N ASN A 94 -17.25 20.23 2.28
CA ASN A 94 -16.03 19.93 3.01
C ASN A 94 -14.76 20.33 2.23
N GLY A 95 -14.90 20.92 1.05
CA GLY A 95 -13.76 21.37 0.24
C GLY A 95 -12.84 20.24 -0.23
N LEU A 96 -13.36 19.01 -0.38
CA LEU A 96 -12.54 17.82 -0.62
C LEU A 96 -11.81 17.86 -1.97
N GLN A 97 -12.31 18.58 -2.97
CA GLN A 97 -11.67 18.79 -4.27
C GLN A 97 -10.27 19.43 -4.20
N GLN A 98 -9.89 19.99 -3.05
CA GLN A 98 -8.53 20.52 -2.87
C GLN A 98 -7.48 19.40 -2.87
N TYR A 99 -7.84 18.23 -2.40
CA TYR A 99 -6.93 17.09 -2.32
C TYR A 99 -6.63 16.50 -3.70
N ASP A 100 -7.64 16.43 -4.59
CA ASP A 100 -7.44 16.01 -5.98
C ASP A 100 -6.43 16.93 -6.68
N ARG A 101 -6.59 18.26 -6.49
CA ARG A 101 -5.65 19.24 -7.05
C ARG A 101 -4.26 19.11 -6.47
N GLN A 102 -4.16 18.84 -5.17
CA GLN A 102 -2.86 18.63 -4.52
C GLN A 102 -2.15 17.43 -5.13
N VAL A 103 -2.83 16.29 -5.24
CA VAL A 103 -2.26 15.08 -5.86
C VAL A 103 -1.85 15.34 -7.32
N MET A 104 -2.69 16.01 -8.10
CA MET A 104 -2.36 16.37 -9.49
C MET A 104 -1.12 17.27 -9.57
N GLN A 105 -0.98 18.23 -8.66
CA GLN A 105 0.20 19.10 -8.59
C GLN A 105 1.46 18.32 -8.22
N GLU A 106 1.35 17.41 -7.26
CA GLU A 106 2.45 16.54 -6.85
C GLU A 106 2.89 15.60 -7.99
N MET A 107 1.93 15.01 -8.71
CA MET A 107 2.20 14.20 -9.90
C MET A 107 2.88 15.02 -11.01
N ALA A 108 2.37 16.21 -11.29
CA ALA A 108 2.96 17.10 -12.31
C ALA A 108 4.39 17.54 -11.92
N ALA A 109 4.64 17.81 -10.62
CA ALA A 109 5.98 18.13 -10.12
C ALA A 109 6.97 16.95 -10.26
N GLN A 110 6.45 15.72 -10.31
CA GLN A 110 7.22 14.49 -10.55
C GLN A 110 7.33 14.13 -12.05
N GLY A 111 6.82 14.96 -12.95
CA GLY A 111 6.80 14.69 -14.40
C GLY A 111 5.83 13.57 -14.81
N ARG A 112 4.90 13.19 -13.94
CA ARG A 112 3.91 12.13 -14.20
C ARG A 112 2.65 12.73 -14.81
N GLN A 113 2.06 12.00 -15.78
CA GLN A 113 0.78 12.37 -16.39
C GLN A 113 -0.30 11.41 -15.96
N PHE A 114 -1.47 11.94 -15.61
CA PHE A 114 -2.65 11.15 -15.29
C PHE A 114 -3.17 10.42 -16.53
N GLY A 115 -3.59 9.17 -16.38
CA GLY A 115 -4.20 8.39 -17.47
C GLY A 115 -3.23 7.73 -18.43
N VAL A 116 -1.92 7.85 -18.24
CA VAL A 116 -0.94 7.04 -18.96
C VAL A 116 -0.80 5.70 -18.24
N GLU A 117 -1.45 4.67 -18.76
CA GLU A 117 -1.19 3.31 -18.28
C GLU A 117 0.29 2.99 -18.48
N HIS A 118 1.03 2.84 -17.38
CA HIS A 118 2.33 2.22 -17.44
C HIS A 118 2.14 0.76 -17.85
N ASN A 119 2.39 0.48 -19.14
CA ASN A 119 2.47 -0.89 -19.62
C ASN A 119 3.69 -1.56 -18.93
N PRO A 120 3.51 -2.57 -18.07
CA PRO A 120 4.62 -3.18 -17.33
C PRO A 120 5.61 -3.97 -18.21
N LEU A 121 5.44 -3.94 -19.53
CA LEU A 121 6.26 -4.66 -20.52
C LEU A 121 7.22 -3.76 -21.31
N GLN A 122 7.23 -2.46 -21.11
CA GLN A 122 8.32 -1.64 -21.64
C GLN A 122 9.42 -1.57 -20.57
N THR A 123 10.45 -2.36 -20.78
CA THR A 123 11.77 -2.11 -20.23
C THR A 123 12.12 -0.66 -20.54
N SER A 124 11.98 0.21 -19.55
CA SER A 124 12.43 1.59 -19.67
C SER A 124 13.94 1.58 -19.81
N GLU A 125 14.40 1.80 -21.03
CA GLU A 125 15.69 2.41 -21.24
C GLU A 125 15.64 3.77 -20.54
N SER A 126 16.56 3.94 -19.57
CA SER A 126 17.04 5.19 -19.03
C SER A 126 16.01 6.28 -18.69
N ALA A 127 15.40 6.20 -17.52
CA ALA A 127 15.18 7.39 -16.72
C ALA A 127 16.52 7.74 -16.03
N GLU A 128 17.39 8.46 -16.71
CA GLU A 128 18.47 9.19 -16.07
C GLU A 128 17.84 10.28 -15.21
N HIS A 129 17.67 10.01 -13.93
CA HIS A 129 17.66 10.87 -12.75
C HIS A 129 17.06 10.12 -11.55
N GLY A 130 17.32 8.83 -11.46
CA GLY A 130 17.06 8.08 -10.22
C GLY A 130 18.07 8.53 -9.16
N THR A 131 17.58 8.88 -7.98
CA THR A 131 18.39 9.21 -6.79
C THR A 131 19.30 8.06 -6.35
N GLY A 132 19.30 6.93 -7.07
CA GLY A 132 20.06 5.73 -6.72
C GLY A 132 19.39 4.86 -5.65
N TYR A 133 18.15 5.17 -5.29
CA TYR A 133 17.36 4.46 -4.27
C TYR A 133 15.95 4.16 -4.73
N SER A 134 15.38 3.05 -4.25
CA SER A 134 14.01 2.62 -4.51
C SER A 134 13.46 1.82 -3.34
N PHE A 135 12.16 1.68 -3.24
CA PHE A 135 11.52 0.76 -2.30
C PHE A 135 11.46 -0.67 -2.87
N PRO A 136 11.32 -1.71 -2.02
CA PRO A 136 11.36 -3.12 -2.46
C PRO A 136 10.16 -3.54 -3.30
N VAL A 137 9.11 -2.72 -3.37
CA VAL A 137 7.97 -2.83 -4.29
C VAL A 137 7.61 -1.44 -4.80
N GLU A 138 7.09 -1.38 -6.02
CA GLU A 138 6.63 -0.11 -6.59
C GLU A 138 5.33 0.30 -5.90
N ARG A 139 5.37 1.44 -5.24
CA ARG A 139 4.22 2.11 -4.62
C ARG A 139 4.46 3.62 -4.65
N GLU A 140 3.37 4.36 -4.78
CA GLU A 140 3.46 5.82 -4.90
C GLU A 140 3.49 6.50 -3.54
N GLU A 141 2.65 6.07 -2.61
CA GLU A 141 2.47 6.76 -1.33
C GLU A 141 2.62 5.86 -0.11
N PHE A 142 2.14 4.60 -0.18
CA PHE A 142 2.04 3.73 0.98
C PHE A 142 2.55 2.33 0.72
N LEU A 143 3.28 1.78 1.70
CA LEU A 143 3.47 0.34 1.89
C LEU A 143 2.58 -0.12 3.05
N PHE A 144 1.64 -1.00 2.78
CA PHE A 144 0.85 -1.61 3.85
C PHE A 144 1.60 -2.79 4.46
N ILE A 145 1.87 -2.68 5.76
CA ILE A 145 2.60 -3.67 6.53
C ILE A 145 1.60 -4.54 7.30
N THR A 146 1.50 -5.80 6.92
CA THR A 146 0.63 -6.76 7.62
C THR A 146 1.28 -7.27 8.90
N SER A 147 2.62 -7.27 8.98
CA SER A 147 3.36 -7.64 10.17
C SER A 147 4.70 -6.91 10.26
N PRO A 148 4.94 -6.13 11.34
CA PRO A 148 6.19 -5.41 11.54
C PRO A 148 7.31 -6.33 12.03
N PHE A 149 8.54 -5.81 12.01
CA PHE A 149 9.71 -6.40 12.65
C PHE A 149 9.54 -6.45 14.17
N GLY A 150 9.99 -7.52 14.80
CA GLY A 150 9.97 -7.66 16.25
C GLY A 150 9.30 -8.95 16.74
N THR A 151 9.12 -9.05 18.04
CA THR A 151 8.48 -10.22 18.66
C THR A 151 6.97 -10.19 18.40
N ARG A 152 6.44 -11.28 17.86
CA ARG A 152 5.01 -11.46 17.60
C ARG A 152 4.56 -12.88 17.94
N GLN A 153 3.26 -13.10 18.01
CA GLN A 153 2.72 -14.46 18.00
C GLN A 153 3.05 -15.15 16.67
N ASP A 154 3.39 -16.45 16.74
CA ASP A 154 3.62 -17.23 15.55
C ASP A 154 2.31 -17.36 14.74
N PRO A 155 2.27 -16.93 13.46
CA PRO A 155 1.03 -16.95 12.68
C PRO A 155 0.51 -18.36 12.36
N LEU A 156 1.35 -19.40 12.54
CA LEU A 156 0.98 -20.81 12.34
C LEU A 156 0.71 -21.53 13.67
N ASP A 157 1.29 -21.02 14.77
CA ASP A 157 1.10 -21.55 16.13
C ASP A 157 0.90 -20.39 17.09
N GLY A 158 -0.35 -19.93 17.20
CA GLY A 158 -0.71 -18.78 18.03
C GLY A 158 -0.41 -18.93 19.54
N THR A 159 0.11 -20.09 19.99
CA THR A 159 0.53 -20.32 21.37
C THR A 159 1.98 -19.91 21.63
N LYS A 160 2.78 -19.69 20.56
CA LYS A 160 4.19 -19.36 20.66
C LYS A 160 4.49 -17.94 20.22
N GLN A 161 5.48 -17.35 20.87
CA GLN A 161 6.09 -16.12 20.41
C GLN A 161 7.33 -16.40 19.57
N GLN A 162 7.53 -15.62 18.51
CA GLN A 162 8.71 -15.68 17.67
C GLN A 162 9.19 -14.28 17.29
N MET A 163 10.49 -14.18 17.02
CA MET A 163 11.08 -12.99 16.46
C MET A 163 10.84 -12.94 14.95
N HIS A 164 10.12 -11.92 14.49
CA HIS A 164 9.95 -11.62 13.07
C HIS A 164 11.13 -10.76 12.58
N LYS A 165 11.97 -11.34 11.71
CA LYS A 165 13.26 -10.76 11.27
C LYS A 165 13.14 -9.92 10.00
N GLY A 166 11.94 -9.43 9.71
CA GLY A 166 11.62 -8.62 8.55
C GLY A 166 10.30 -7.89 8.74
N VAL A 167 9.80 -7.32 7.68
CA VAL A 167 8.43 -6.80 7.58
C VAL A 167 7.69 -7.57 6.50
N ASP A 168 6.42 -7.86 6.73
CA ASP A 168 5.56 -8.46 5.73
C ASP A 168 4.78 -7.35 5.03
N ILE A 169 5.15 -7.07 3.79
CA ILE A 169 4.55 -6.04 2.94
C ILE A 169 3.40 -6.69 2.15
N ARG A 170 2.23 -6.08 2.21
CA ARG A 170 1.08 -6.54 1.44
C ARG A 170 1.35 -6.39 -0.06
N CYS A 171 1.33 -7.51 -0.77
CA CYS A 171 1.56 -7.61 -2.20
C CYS A 171 0.71 -8.72 -2.80
N LYS A 172 0.33 -8.58 -4.08
CA LYS A 172 -0.39 -9.63 -4.82
C LYS A 172 0.10 -9.69 -6.25
N GLY A 173 1.20 -10.41 -6.48
CA GLY A 173 1.81 -10.51 -7.81
C GLY A 173 2.53 -9.25 -8.25
N ASP A 174 2.90 -8.38 -7.31
CA ASP A 174 3.61 -7.13 -7.57
C ASP A 174 5.06 -7.37 -7.97
N ALA A 175 5.64 -6.46 -8.76
CA ALA A 175 7.05 -6.44 -9.05
C ALA A 175 7.86 -6.20 -7.78
N VAL A 176 8.87 -7.04 -7.56
CA VAL A 176 9.83 -6.90 -6.46
C VAL A 176 11.10 -6.25 -7.00
N LEU A 177 11.56 -5.19 -6.34
CA LEU A 177 12.57 -4.27 -6.85
C LEU A 177 13.81 -4.24 -5.96
N ALA A 178 14.96 -3.97 -6.57
CA ALA A 178 16.21 -3.68 -5.88
C ALA A 178 16.15 -2.28 -5.25
N THR A 179 16.72 -2.15 -4.06
CA THR A 179 16.55 -0.94 -3.24
C THR A 179 17.64 0.12 -3.42
N GLU A 180 18.84 -0.26 -3.85
CA GLU A 180 19.96 0.66 -4.08
C GLU A 180 20.67 0.32 -5.39
N ASN A 181 21.46 1.26 -5.91
CA ASN A 181 22.33 1.04 -7.05
C ASN A 181 23.52 0.15 -6.68
N GLY A 182 24.02 -0.62 -7.66
CA GLY A 182 25.23 -1.42 -7.52
C GLY A 182 25.07 -2.66 -6.61
N GLY A 183 23.82 -3.07 -6.34
CA GLY A 183 23.53 -4.27 -5.57
C GLY A 183 24.01 -5.53 -6.28
N LYS A 184 24.57 -6.49 -5.53
CA LYS A 184 24.98 -7.80 -6.04
C LYS A 184 24.05 -8.87 -5.51
N VAL A 185 23.49 -9.70 -6.38
CA VAL A 185 22.70 -10.88 -5.99
C VAL A 185 23.65 -11.94 -5.44
N VAL A 186 23.58 -12.19 -4.13
CA VAL A 186 24.50 -13.10 -3.42
C VAL A 186 23.89 -14.45 -3.11
N ALA A 187 22.57 -14.56 -3.13
CA ALA A 187 21.87 -15.84 -2.93
C ALA A 187 20.54 -15.86 -3.68
N VAL A 188 20.20 -17.03 -4.22
CA VAL A 188 18.91 -17.33 -4.85
C VAL A 188 18.47 -18.72 -4.43
N ASN A 189 17.24 -18.84 -3.92
CA ASN A 189 16.60 -20.12 -3.61
C ASN A 189 15.34 -20.29 -4.46
N GLN A 190 15.34 -21.28 -5.35
CA GLN A 190 14.19 -21.61 -6.20
C GLN A 190 13.25 -22.65 -5.57
N ASN A 191 13.61 -23.23 -4.43
CA ASN A 191 12.81 -24.27 -3.77
C ASN A 191 11.62 -23.65 -3.03
N LYS A 192 10.42 -23.88 -3.55
CA LYS A 192 9.16 -23.39 -2.97
C LYS A 192 8.77 -24.08 -1.66
N ASN A 193 9.40 -25.20 -1.31
CA ASN A 193 9.02 -26.02 -0.16
C ASN A 193 9.91 -25.76 1.09
N THR A 194 10.74 -24.72 1.06
CA THR A 194 11.48 -24.24 2.24
C THR A 194 10.61 -23.31 3.08
N PRO A 195 10.95 -23.03 4.34
CA PRO A 195 10.22 -22.05 5.16
C PRO A 195 10.08 -20.67 4.49
N SER A 196 11.13 -20.17 3.83
CA SER A 196 11.15 -18.90 3.10
C SER A 196 10.55 -18.98 1.69
N GLY A 197 10.27 -20.17 1.18
CA GLY A 197 9.88 -20.38 -0.21
C GLY A 197 10.96 -19.93 -1.19
N LYS A 198 10.55 -19.53 -2.39
CA LYS A 198 11.46 -18.89 -3.33
C LYS A 198 11.91 -17.56 -2.75
N SER A 199 13.22 -17.37 -2.69
CA SER A 199 13.80 -16.20 -2.05
C SER A 199 15.13 -15.80 -2.68
N LEU A 200 15.51 -14.55 -2.51
CA LEU A 200 16.80 -14.05 -2.96
C LEU A 200 17.37 -13.05 -1.95
N THR A 201 18.67 -12.82 -2.05
CA THR A 201 19.39 -11.82 -1.24
C THR A 201 20.24 -10.96 -2.15
N VAL A 202 20.09 -9.64 -1.99
CA VAL A 202 20.93 -8.63 -2.64
C VAL A 202 21.82 -8.00 -1.58
N GLU A 203 23.11 -7.88 -1.85
CA GLU A 203 24.10 -7.24 -1.01
C GLU A 203 24.51 -5.90 -1.62
N TYR A 204 24.45 -4.85 -0.83
CA TYR A 204 24.90 -3.49 -1.17
C TYR A 204 26.15 -3.16 -0.34
N THR A 205 27.18 -2.63 -0.99
CA THR A 205 28.39 -2.16 -0.32
C THR A 205 28.31 -0.63 -0.21
N ARG A 206 28.39 -0.12 1.00
CA ARG A 206 28.34 1.32 1.29
C ARG A 206 29.71 1.98 1.14
N THR A 207 29.73 3.28 1.04
CA THR A 207 30.96 4.08 0.88
C THR A 207 31.93 3.95 2.04
N ASP A 208 31.44 3.67 3.25
CA ASP A 208 32.22 3.42 4.46
C ASP A 208 32.76 1.98 4.56
N GLY A 209 32.50 1.16 3.54
CA GLY A 209 32.93 -0.26 3.48
C GLY A 209 32.00 -1.22 4.24
N SER A 210 31.01 -0.72 4.96
CA SER A 210 29.96 -1.58 5.53
C SER A 210 29.06 -2.16 4.44
N LYS A 211 28.34 -3.23 4.75
CA LYS A 211 27.45 -3.87 3.80
C LYS A 211 26.06 -4.08 4.39
N VAL A 212 25.08 -4.02 3.52
CA VAL A 212 23.69 -4.31 3.83
C VAL A 212 23.20 -5.44 2.93
N GLN A 213 22.52 -6.42 3.50
CA GLN A 213 21.84 -7.48 2.76
C GLN A 213 20.34 -7.30 2.87
N CYS A 214 19.68 -7.14 1.74
CA CYS A 214 18.23 -7.15 1.61
C CYS A 214 17.77 -8.54 1.19
N ILE A 215 16.83 -9.13 1.92
CA ILE A 215 16.34 -10.48 1.78
C ILE A 215 14.87 -10.42 1.39
N TYR A 216 14.53 -11.06 0.29
CA TYR A 216 13.20 -11.10 -0.30
C TYR A 216 12.68 -12.53 -0.28
N MET A 217 11.52 -12.81 0.36
CA MET A 217 11.00 -14.17 0.51
C MET A 217 9.57 -14.28 -0.01
N HIS A 218 9.11 -15.54 -0.10
CA HIS A 218 7.77 -15.94 -0.55
C HIS A 218 7.45 -15.58 -2.01
N LEU A 219 8.49 -15.43 -2.86
CA LEU A 219 8.36 -15.00 -4.24
C LEU A 219 7.64 -16.03 -5.11
N LYS A 220 6.83 -15.56 -6.06
CA LYS A 220 6.24 -16.37 -7.12
C LYS A 220 7.29 -16.71 -8.18
N GLU A 221 8.04 -15.70 -8.60
CA GLU A 221 9.08 -15.78 -9.62
C GLU A 221 10.32 -14.99 -9.21
N ILE A 222 11.48 -15.44 -9.66
CA ILE A 222 12.77 -14.76 -9.50
C ILE A 222 13.33 -14.54 -10.90
N SER A 223 13.63 -13.27 -11.24
CA SER A 223 14.08 -12.84 -12.56
C SER A 223 15.61 -12.66 -12.66
N VAL A 224 16.31 -12.84 -11.56
CA VAL A 224 17.77 -12.64 -11.46
C VAL A 224 18.46 -13.91 -10.97
N LYS A 225 19.79 -13.99 -11.16
CA LYS A 225 20.64 -15.11 -10.71
C LYS A 225 21.77 -14.60 -9.84
N VAL A 226 22.39 -15.52 -9.08
CA VAL A 226 23.56 -15.21 -8.27
C VAL A 226 24.68 -14.65 -9.15
N GLY A 227 25.27 -13.55 -8.70
CA GLY A 227 26.30 -12.80 -9.40
C GLY A 227 25.82 -11.63 -10.22
N ASP A 228 24.53 -11.52 -10.51
CA ASP A 228 23.97 -10.37 -11.23
C ASP A 228 24.15 -9.08 -10.42
N THR A 229 24.42 -7.98 -11.12
CA THR A 229 24.44 -6.63 -10.56
C THR A 229 23.11 -5.97 -10.87
N VAL A 230 22.51 -5.32 -9.87
CA VAL A 230 21.20 -4.67 -9.97
C VAL A 230 21.27 -3.19 -9.61
N GLN A 231 20.36 -2.42 -10.17
CA GLN A 231 20.21 -0.99 -9.90
C GLN A 231 18.92 -0.75 -9.13
N ALA A 232 18.84 0.37 -8.42
CA ALA A 232 17.63 0.80 -7.73
C ALA A 232 16.42 0.78 -8.67
N GLY A 233 15.29 0.22 -8.24
CA GLY A 233 14.10 0.04 -9.07
C GLY A 233 14.20 -1.11 -10.08
N GLY A 234 15.37 -1.75 -10.23
CA GLY A 234 15.53 -2.92 -11.09
C GLY A 234 14.72 -4.12 -10.60
N ARG A 235 13.99 -4.77 -11.50
CA ARG A 235 13.11 -5.89 -11.17
C ARG A 235 13.92 -7.13 -10.78
N LEU A 236 13.64 -7.65 -9.60
CA LEU A 236 14.22 -8.88 -9.03
C LEU A 236 13.34 -10.11 -9.23
N GLY A 237 12.02 -9.89 -9.30
CA GLY A 237 11.04 -10.97 -9.40
C GLY A 237 9.62 -10.47 -9.20
N THR A 238 8.76 -11.39 -8.76
CA THR A 238 7.35 -11.13 -8.48
C THR A 238 6.99 -11.67 -7.10
N SER A 239 6.26 -10.88 -6.32
CA SER A 239 5.73 -11.30 -5.01
C SER A 239 4.77 -12.49 -5.14
N GLY A 240 4.61 -13.25 -4.07
CA GLY A 240 3.76 -14.45 -4.11
C GLY A 240 3.46 -15.00 -2.72
N ASN A 241 3.24 -16.32 -2.69
CA ASN A 241 2.88 -17.06 -1.48
C ASN A 241 3.59 -18.42 -1.44
N THR A 242 4.87 -18.47 -1.82
CA THR A 242 5.64 -19.72 -1.77
C THR A 242 6.30 -19.91 -0.41
N GLY A 243 6.48 -21.19 -0.02
CA GLY A 243 7.08 -21.54 1.25
C GLY A 243 6.10 -22.19 2.23
N THR A 244 6.64 -22.75 3.32
CA THR A 244 5.84 -23.44 4.33
C THR A 244 5.49 -22.57 5.54
N ARG A 245 6.03 -21.34 5.61
CA ARG A 245 5.80 -20.37 6.69
C ARG A 245 5.15 -19.09 6.18
N THR A 246 4.10 -19.22 5.39
CA THR A 246 3.30 -18.13 4.86
C THR A 246 1.81 -18.44 5.02
N THR A 247 0.99 -17.43 5.23
CA THR A 247 -0.47 -17.53 5.42
C THR A 247 -1.25 -16.84 4.30
N GLY A 248 -0.57 -16.23 3.33
CA GLY A 248 -1.19 -15.49 2.22
C GLY A 248 -0.16 -14.77 1.37
N GLU A 249 -0.61 -14.17 0.26
CA GLU A 249 0.27 -13.43 -0.63
C GLU A 249 0.83 -12.18 0.04
N HIS A 250 2.15 -12.08 0.10
CA HIS A 250 2.89 -10.92 0.60
C HIS A 250 4.37 -10.98 0.19
N LEU A 251 5.09 -9.90 0.35
CA LEU A 251 6.54 -9.89 0.33
C LEU A 251 7.06 -9.84 1.77
N HIS A 252 7.77 -10.87 2.20
CA HIS A 252 8.61 -10.75 3.39
C HIS A 252 9.92 -10.09 3.00
N PHE A 253 10.18 -8.92 3.59
CA PHE A 253 11.38 -8.12 3.36
C PHE A 253 12.20 -8.02 4.64
N GLY A 254 13.39 -8.62 4.62
CA GLY A 254 14.34 -8.62 5.74
C GLY A 254 15.61 -7.82 5.41
N VAL A 255 16.21 -7.21 6.42
CA VAL A 255 17.46 -6.46 6.26
C VAL A 255 18.50 -6.90 7.30
N LYS A 256 19.74 -7.09 6.86
CA LYS A 256 20.89 -7.40 7.72
C LYS A 256 22.03 -6.43 7.47
N ASN A 257 22.58 -5.89 8.53
CA ASN A 257 23.89 -5.23 8.47
C ASN A 257 25.02 -6.26 8.57
N ILE A 258 26.04 -6.07 7.76
CA ILE A 258 27.32 -6.82 7.85
C ILE A 258 28.38 -5.81 8.27
N TYR A 259 28.92 -6.02 9.44
CA TYR A 259 29.97 -5.19 10.02
C TYR A 259 31.34 -5.58 9.47
N ALA A 260 32.34 -4.73 9.66
CA ALA A 260 33.70 -4.95 9.18
C ALA A 260 34.36 -6.24 9.72
N ASP A 261 33.95 -6.69 10.90
CA ASP A 261 34.36 -7.97 11.51
C ASP A 261 33.64 -9.21 10.92
N GLY A 262 32.77 -9.00 9.91
CA GLY A 262 31.95 -10.06 9.29
C GLY A 262 30.69 -10.45 10.08
N THR A 263 30.46 -9.86 11.24
CA THR A 263 29.25 -10.09 12.04
C THR A 263 28.01 -9.63 11.28
N LYS A 264 26.97 -10.46 11.28
CA LYS A 264 25.67 -10.15 10.63
C LYS A 264 24.60 -9.95 11.70
N ARG A 265 23.87 -8.85 11.62
CA ARG A 265 22.74 -8.58 12.51
C ARG A 265 21.47 -8.23 11.72
N ASP A 266 20.36 -8.88 12.07
CA ASP A 266 19.03 -8.49 11.58
C ASP A 266 18.72 -7.12 12.17
N ILE A 267 18.27 -6.19 11.32
CA ILE A 267 17.82 -4.85 11.71
C ILE A 267 16.38 -4.64 11.30
N ASP A 268 15.70 -3.69 11.95
CA ASP A 268 14.35 -3.30 11.55
C ASP A 268 14.36 -2.73 10.13
N PRO A 269 13.68 -3.36 9.16
CA PRO A 269 13.63 -2.84 7.79
C PRO A 269 13.06 -1.42 7.70
N ALA A 270 12.22 -0.99 8.63
CA ALA A 270 11.70 0.37 8.66
C ALA A 270 12.82 1.40 8.88
N ALA A 271 13.87 1.08 9.65
CA ALA A 271 15.04 1.95 9.81
C ALA A 271 15.80 2.11 8.49
N TYR A 272 16.03 1.00 7.79
CA TYR A 272 16.69 0.99 6.50
C TYR A 272 15.89 1.72 5.43
N LEU A 273 14.58 1.49 5.37
CA LEU A 273 13.71 2.14 4.38
C LEU A 273 13.52 3.64 4.67
N ALA A 274 13.57 4.08 5.94
CA ALA A 274 13.60 5.49 6.28
C ALA A 274 14.88 6.18 5.80
N GLU A 275 16.04 5.52 5.96
CA GLU A 275 17.32 5.99 5.41
C GLU A 275 17.28 6.13 3.88
N ILE A 276 16.71 5.12 3.19
CA ILE A 276 16.52 5.16 1.73
C ILE A 276 15.58 6.28 1.32
N ALA A 277 14.46 6.44 2.03
CA ALA A 277 13.49 7.49 1.76
C ALA A 277 14.14 8.87 1.85
N GLN A 278 14.95 9.10 2.88
CA GLN A 278 15.67 10.36 3.07
C GLN A 278 16.70 10.59 1.96
N LYS A 279 17.58 9.62 1.70
CA LYS A 279 18.62 9.73 0.66
C LYS A 279 18.06 9.83 -0.75
N GLY A 280 16.95 9.13 -1.00
CA GLY A 280 16.27 9.08 -2.29
C GLY A 280 15.25 10.19 -2.50
N HIS A 281 14.99 11.04 -1.50
CA HIS A 281 13.88 12.01 -1.49
C HIS A 281 12.53 11.35 -1.82
N ILE A 282 12.35 10.10 -1.37
CA ILE A 282 11.14 9.31 -1.63
C ILE A 282 10.11 9.62 -0.54
N LYS A 283 8.99 10.18 -0.95
CA LYS A 283 7.85 10.45 -0.07
C LYS A 283 6.96 9.22 -0.03
N LEU A 284 7.22 8.31 0.89
CA LEU A 284 6.43 7.09 1.07
C LEU A 284 6.26 6.81 2.57
N GLN A 285 5.10 6.29 2.95
CA GLN A 285 4.78 5.88 4.31
C GLN A 285 4.72 4.35 4.41
N MET A 286 5.12 3.80 5.55
CA MET A 286 4.94 2.38 5.89
C MET A 286 3.85 2.24 6.94
N LEU A 287 2.65 1.92 6.51
CA LEU A 287 1.47 1.92 7.40
C LEU A 287 1.24 0.54 8.02
N HIS A 288 1.16 0.51 9.35
CA HIS A 288 0.71 -0.64 10.13
C HIS A 288 -0.28 -0.18 11.20
N ASN A 289 -1.51 -0.66 11.13
CA ASN A 289 -2.59 -0.27 12.05
C ASN A 289 -2.73 1.27 12.19
N GLY A 290 -2.65 1.98 11.06
CA GLY A 290 -2.78 3.43 11.01
C GLY A 290 -1.54 4.23 11.46
N ASN A 291 -0.44 3.57 11.79
CA ASN A 291 0.82 4.22 12.20
C ASN A 291 1.87 4.10 11.12
N ASP A 292 2.54 5.21 10.77
CA ASP A 292 3.70 5.21 9.88
C ASP A 292 4.94 4.71 10.63
N LEU A 293 5.42 3.52 10.25
CA LEU A 293 6.59 2.91 10.86
C LEU A 293 7.90 3.66 10.55
N LEU A 294 7.95 4.47 9.48
CA LEU A 294 9.11 5.27 9.15
C LEU A 294 9.23 6.51 10.05
N ALA A 295 8.13 6.98 10.62
CA ALA A 295 8.09 8.23 11.38
C ALA A 295 9.08 8.25 12.55
N LYS A 296 9.29 7.10 13.22
CA LYS A 296 10.23 6.99 14.34
C LYS A 296 11.70 7.10 13.94
N TYR A 297 12.01 6.99 12.65
CA TYR A 297 13.39 7.04 12.11
C TYR A 297 13.65 8.28 11.28
N LYS A 298 12.61 9.06 10.95
CA LYS A 298 12.79 10.37 10.32
C LYS A 298 13.46 11.27 11.35
N ALA A 299 14.66 11.78 11.06
CA ALA A 299 15.29 12.79 11.91
C ALA A 299 14.31 13.94 12.10
N ALA A 300 14.29 14.54 13.30
CA ALA A 300 13.51 15.73 13.56
C ALA A 300 14.06 16.87 12.68
N GLU A 301 13.58 16.95 11.45
CA GLU A 301 13.77 18.11 10.61
C GLU A 301 12.86 19.20 11.15
N ASP A 302 13.51 20.31 11.49
CA ASP A 302 13.01 21.61 11.88
C ASP A 302 11.49 21.75 11.96
N THR A 303 11.02 22.05 13.15
CA THR A 303 9.65 22.41 13.48
C THR A 303 9.18 23.65 12.70
N VAL A 304 8.88 23.45 11.42
CA VAL A 304 7.90 24.26 10.73
C VAL A 304 6.56 23.58 10.99
N PRO A 305 5.57 24.26 11.58
CA PRO A 305 4.27 23.61 11.81
C PRO A 305 3.67 23.28 10.45
N GLU A 306 3.80 22.03 10.03
CA GLU A 306 3.10 21.53 8.84
C GLU A 306 1.60 21.65 9.06
N LYS A 307 0.99 22.57 8.32
CA LYS A 307 -0.47 22.64 8.16
C LYS A 307 -1.04 21.50 7.31
N ASN A 308 -0.27 20.47 7.06
CA ASN A 308 -0.68 19.32 6.27
C ASN A 308 -1.08 18.19 7.22
N LEU A 309 -2.35 18.12 7.52
CA LEU A 309 -2.95 16.95 8.19
C LEU A 309 -2.81 15.75 7.22
N SER A 310 -2.19 14.67 7.69
CA SER A 310 -2.25 13.38 7.00
C SER A 310 -3.71 12.95 6.81
N PRO A 311 -4.02 12.06 5.87
CA PRO A 311 -5.37 11.51 5.71
C PRO A 311 -6.00 11.07 7.04
N ASP A 312 -5.22 10.46 7.94
CA ASP A 312 -5.67 10.08 9.28
C ASP A 312 -5.89 11.28 10.21
N GLY A 313 -5.14 12.34 10.05
CA GLY A 313 -5.25 13.56 10.85
C GLY A 313 -6.53 14.33 10.58
N TRP A 314 -6.94 14.47 9.31
CA TRP A 314 -8.20 15.13 8.97
C TRP A 314 -9.40 14.24 9.29
N MET A 315 -9.28 12.92 9.10
CA MET A 315 -10.31 11.95 9.48
C MET A 315 -10.54 11.97 10.99
N LYS A 316 -9.45 11.98 11.78
CA LYS A 316 -9.53 12.12 13.23
C LYS A 316 -10.15 13.45 13.67
N LYS A 317 -9.87 14.53 12.93
CA LYS A 317 -10.46 15.85 13.15
C LYS A 317 -11.94 15.91 12.74
N LEU A 318 -12.32 15.23 11.65
CA LEU A 318 -13.72 15.08 11.22
C LEU A 318 -14.53 14.28 12.26
N LEU A 319 -13.93 13.23 12.82
CA LEU A 319 -14.55 12.39 13.85
C LEU A 319 -14.50 13.01 15.25
N SER A 320 -13.62 13.97 15.51
CA SER A 320 -13.47 14.64 16.80
C SER A 320 -14.17 16.00 16.90
N SER A 321 -14.84 16.47 15.83
CA SER A 321 -15.62 17.72 15.85
C SER A 321 -17.00 17.52 16.53
N GLU A 322 -16.99 17.01 17.75
CA GLU A 322 -18.19 16.91 18.59
C GLU A 322 -18.68 18.26 19.17
N ASP A 323 -18.13 19.39 18.69
CA ASP A 323 -18.45 20.70 19.31
C ASP A 323 -19.04 21.75 18.35
N SER A 324 -19.87 21.32 17.43
CA SER A 324 -20.81 22.22 16.74
C SER A 324 -22.14 21.52 16.52
N GLY A 325 -23.00 21.64 17.47
CA GLY A 325 -24.46 21.53 17.62
C GLY A 325 -25.34 20.94 16.51
N VAL A 326 -24.85 19.97 15.74
CA VAL A 326 -25.70 19.13 14.90
C VAL A 326 -25.44 17.70 15.35
N GLY A 327 -26.35 17.18 16.15
CA GLY A 327 -26.26 15.84 16.71
C GLY A 327 -26.20 14.80 15.59
N MET A 328 -25.00 14.33 15.29
CA MET A 328 -24.78 13.12 14.52
C MET A 328 -24.84 11.93 15.47
N SER A 329 -26.04 11.47 15.72
CA SER A 329 -26.28 10.18 16.34
C SER A 329 -25.98 9.08 15.32
N GLY A 330 -24.89 8.37 15.52
CA GLY A 330 -24.54 7.15 14.82
C GLY A 330 -23.81 7.36 13.50
N CYS A 331 -22.56 6.89 13.44
CA CYS A 331 -21.75 6.80 12.22
C CYS A 331 -22.25 5.75 11.20
N ASN A 332 -23.54 5.78 10.89
CA ASN A 332 -24.17 4.90 9.90
C ASN A 332 -24.88 5.71 8.82
N ASP A 333 -24.46 6.97 8.58
CA ASP A 333 -24.96 7.71 7.45
C ASP A 333 -24.23 7.25 6.18
N PRO A 334 -24.89 6.49 5.28
CA PRO A 334 -24.30 5.99 4.05
C PRO A 334 -23.73 7.12 3.17
N ILE A 335 -24.21 8.35 3.36
CA ILE A 335 -23.82 9.50 2.57
C ILE A 335 -22.43 10.03 2.96
N VAL A 336 -22.11 10.05 4.26
CA VAL A 336 -20.76 10.44 4.73
C VAL A 336 -19.75 9.35 4.34
N GLU A 337 -20.13 8.10 4.47
CA GLU A 337 -19.35 6.95 4.05
C GLU A 337 -19.09 6.96 2.53
N MET A 338 -20.07 7.38 1.74
CA MET A 338 -19.97 7.50 0.29
C MET A 338 -19.07 8.66 -0.18
N ALA A 339 -19.05 9.79 0.53
CA ALA A 339 -18.15 10.91 0.22
C ALA A 339 -16.69 10.54 0.47
N MET A 340 -16.44 9.85 1.57
CA MET A 340 -15.11 9.31 1.88
C MET A 340 -14.65 8.28 0.85
N THR A 341 -15.60 7.53 0.25
CA THR A 341 -15.37 6.57 -0.82
C THR A 341 -14.91 7.20 -2.13
N ALA A 342 -15.58 8.23 -2.59
CA ALA A 342 -15.23 8.91 -3.84
C ALA A 342 -13.83 9.54 -3.72
N PHE A 343 -13.54 10.11 -2.56
CA PHE A 343 -12.28 10.74 -2.26
C PHE A 343 -11.12 9.73 -2.23
N ALA A 344 -11.26 8.60 -1.54
CA ALA A 344 -10.23 7.55 -1.53
C ALA A 344 -10.01 6.90 -2.90
N SER A 345 -11.04 6.87 -3.76
CA SER A 345 -10.93 6.33 -5.14
C SER A 345 -10.27 7.30 -6.11
N LEU A 346 -10.25 8.58 -5.82
CA LEU A 346 -9.60 9.62 -6.61
C LEU A 346 -8.11 9.76 -6.25
N MET A 347 -7.74 9.34 -5.04
CA MET A 347 -6.34 9.40 -4.55
C MET A 347 -5.48 8.18 -4.93
N LEU A 348 -6.05 7.12 -5.48
CA LEU A 348 -5.39 5.88 -5.89
C LEU A 348 -5.40 5.70 -7.42
#